data_6b59c7b596870387573aadb9c41d90f9
#
_entry.id   6b59c7b596870387573aadb9c41d90f9
#
_cell.length_a   1.000
_cell.length_b   1.000
_cell.length_c   1.000
_cell.angle_alpha   90.00
_cell.angle_beta   90.00
_cell.angle_gamma   90.00
#
_symmetry.space_group_name_H-M   'P 1'
#
loop_
_entity.id
_entity.type
_entity.pdbx_description
1 polymer ?
#
loop_
_entity_poly.entity_id
_entity_poly.type
_entity_poly.pdbx_seq_one_letter_code
_entity_poly.pdbx_strand_id
1 'polypeptide(L)'
;MKIVDLFRKHRHVPRGLYSGRIRTEDAAFRAHLRVEEDGNGILSLNASRILRLNPTATEIAYHFIKGLKEEETLILMKKRYRAGREVIKKDIDNLYIVMNTMGRTDNVCPLTDLGIKLCEPYSRELSAPLRMDIALTYKCQNRCSHCYNEPERKLAELSKEQWFDVLKRCEAAAIPHIVFTGGEPTLVG
;
A
#
# COMPACT_ATOMS: atom_id res chain seq x y z
N MET A 1 17.61 5.26 30.13
CA MET A 1 16.80 6.07 29.19
C MET A 1 17.60 6.13 27.87
N LYS A 2 17.22 5.34 26.85
CA LYS A 2 17.98 5.19 25.61
C LYS A 2 17.76 6.42 24.72
N ILE A 3 18.85 6.99 24.22
CA ILE A 3 18.88 8.14 23.28
C ILE A 3 17.97 7.96 22.05
N VAL A 4 17.57 6.72 21.76
CA VAL A 4 16.66 6.36 20.66
C VAL A 4 15.26 6.98 20.80
N ASP A 5 14.81 7.33 22.03
CA ASP A 5 13.48 7.91 22.24
C ASP A 5 13.38 9.41 21.94
N LEU A 6 14.50 10.13 21.86
CA LEU A 6 14.50 11.56 21.53
C LEU A 6 14.17 11.84 20.05
N PHE A 7 14.41 10.86 19.14
CA PHE A 7 14.11 10.96 17.71
C PHE A 7 12.74 10.37 17.33
N ARG A 8 12.05 9.70 18.26
CA ARG A 8 10.70 9.14 18.03
C ARG A 8 9.57 10.18 18.09
N LYS A 9 9.85 11.44 18.37
CA LYS A 9 8.85 12.41 18.82
C LYS A 9 7.91 13.00 17.78
N HIS A 10 8.08 12.76 16.50
CA HIS A 10 7.12 13.27 15.51
C HIS A 10 6.89 12.29 14.36
N ARG A 11 5.97 11.33 14.56
CA ARG A 11 5.32 10.67 13.43
C ARG A 11 4.51 11.73 12.69
N HIS A 12 4.96 12.14 11.53
CA HIS A 12 4.27 13.15 10.74
C HIS A 12 3.01 12.59 10.07
N VAL A 13 3.04 11.30 9.72
CA VAL A 13 1.87 10.57 9.22
C VAL A 13 1.53 9.46 10.21
N PRO A 14 0.31 9.41 10.77
CA PRO A 14 -0.10 8.32 11.66
C PRO A 14 -0.01 6.96 10.98
N ARG A 15 0.25 5.92 11.78
CA ARG A 15 0.15 4.54 11.30
C ARG A 15 -1.26 4.29 10.76
N GLY A 16 -1.34 3.59 9.62
CA GLY A 16 -2.63 3.25 9.02
C GLY A 16 -2.52 3.01 7.52
N LEU A 17 -3.67 2.77 6.91
CA LEU A 17 -3.82 2.62 5.48
C LEU A 17 -4.51 3.85 4.91
N TYR A 18 -3.87 4.46 3.93
CA TYR A 18 -4.38 5.61 3.20
C TYR A 18 -4.53 5.24 1.73
N SER A 19 -5.66 5.52 1.15
CA SER A 19 -5.93 5.22 -0.25
C SER A 19 -6.48 6.43 -0.98
N GLY A 20 -6.14 6.52 -2.25
CA GLY A 20 -6.62 7.59 -3.11
C GLY A 20 -6.38 7.29 -4.58
N ARG A 21 -6.95 8.14 -5.43
CA ARG A 21 -6.69 8.14 -6.86
C ARG A 21 -5.82 9.33 -7.19
N ILE A 22 -4.60 9.05 -7.62
CA ILE A 22 -3.66 10.09 -8.06
C ILE A 22 -3.92 10.32 -9.55
N ARG A 23 -4.04 11.59 -9.92
CA ARG A 23 -4.16 12.03 -11.32
C ARG A 23 -2.98 12.94 -11.61
N THR A 24 -2.25 12.59 -12.65
CA THR A 24 -1.20 13.40 -13.25
C THR A 24 -1.66 13.86 -14.64
N GLU A 25 -0.87 14.68 -15.32
CA GLU A 25 -1.20 15.10 -16.69
C GLU A 25 -1.36 13.91 -17.64
N ASP A 26 -0.55 12.86 -17.43
CA ASP A 26 -0.43 11.73 -18.35
C ASP A 26 -1.10 10.44 -17.86
N ALA A 27 -1.47 10.34 -16.59
CA ALA A 27 -1.96 9.08 -16.02
C ALA A 27 -2.93 9.28 -14.84
N ALA A 28 -3.75 8.26 -14.62
CA ALA A 28 -4.55 8.14 -13.41
C ALA A 28 -4.40 6.74 -12.85
N PHE A 29 -4.01 6.62 -11.59
CA PHE A 29 -3.75 5.33 -10.94
C PHE A 29 -4.25 5.33 -9.49
N ARG A 30 -4.50 4.13 -8.98
CA ARG A 30 -4.85 3.93 -7.58
C ARG A 30 -3.58 3.78 -6.75
N ALA A 31 -3.53 4.48 -5.63
CA ALA A 31 -2.45 4.39 -4.67
C ALA A 31 -2.99 3.96 -3.30
N HIS A 32 -2.29 3.02 -2.67
CA HIS A 32 -2.50 2.60 -1.29
C HIS A 32 -1.18 2.76 -0.55
N LEU A 33 -1.18 3.60 0.46
CA LEU A 33 -0.03 3.84 1.32
C LEU A 33 -0.31 3.26 2.70
N ARG A 34 0.43 2.23 3.09
CA ARG A 34 0.48 1.74 4.46
C ARG A 34 1.64 2.40 5.18
N VAL A 35 1.36 3.05 6.29
CA VAL A 35 2.36 3.66 7.16
C VAL A 35 2.62 2.74 8.33
N GLU A 36 3.87 2.32 8.49
CA GLU A 36 4.33 1.44 9.55
C GLU A 36 4.61 2.21 10.85
N GLU A 37 4.85 1.48 11.95
CA GLU A 37 5.09 2.09 13.26
C GLU A 37 6.35 2.96 13.32
N ASP A 38 7.35 2.65 12.52
CA ASP A 38 8.61 3.38 12.43
C ASP A 38 8.53 4.62 11.52
N GLY A 39 7.36 4.87 10.91
CA GLY A 39 7.12 5.97 9.99
C GLY A 39 7.49 5.67 8.53
N ASN A 40 8.09 4.51 8.25
CA ASN A 40 8.30 4.05 6.89
C ASN A 40 6.96 3.73 6.22
N GLY A 41 6.92 3.86 4.90
CA GLY A 41 5.72 3.58 4.11
C GLY A 41 5.90 2.42 3.15
N ILE A 42 4.79 1.77 2.86
CA ILE A 42 4.68 0.82 1.75
C ILE A 42 3.61 1.37 0.82
N LEU A 43 4.05 1.81 -0.36
CA LEU A 43 3.19 2.35 -1.39
C LEU A 43 2.91 1.28 -2.43
N SER A 44 1.63 0.96 -2.62
CA SER A 44 1.16 0.08 -3.68
C SER A 44 0.45 0.91 -4.76
N LEU A 45 0.89 0.77 -6.00
CA LEU A 45 0.30 1.42 -7.16
C LEU A 45 -0.40 0.37 -8.04
N ASN A 46 -1.68 0.59 -8.34
CA ASN A 46 -2.54 -0.30 -9.12
C ASN A 46 -2.51 -1.77 -8.63
N ALA A 47 -2.29 -2.01 -7.35
CA ALA A 47 -2.18 -3.32 -6.69
C ALA A 47 -1.07 -4.26 -7.25
N SER A 48 -0.21 -3.77 -8.12
CA SER A 48 0.81 -4.57 -8.82
C SER A 48 2.24 -4.13 -8.53
N ARG A 49 2.45 -2.86 -8.24
CA ARG A 49 3.78 -2.28 -8.03
C ARG A 49 3.92 -1.78 -6.61
N ILE A 50 4.94 -2.26 -5.90
CA ILE A 50 5.15 -1.96 -4.48
C ILE A 50 6.48 -1.26 -4.31
N LEU A 51 6.44 -0.12 -3.63
CA LEU A 51 7.58 0.69 -3.24
C LEU A 51 7.69 0.74 -1.72
N ARG A 52 8.91 0.62 -1.21
CA ARG A 52 9.23 0.94 0.18
C ARG A 52 9.75 2.37 0.27
N LEU A 53 9.15 3.13 1.15
CA LEU A 53 9.43 4.55 1.33
C LEU A 53 10.03 4.79 2.72
N ASN A 54 11.04 5.65 2.79
CA ASN A 54 11.50 6.20 4.05
C ASN A 54 10.47 7.19 4.63
N PRO A 55 10.59 7.66 5.87
CA PRO A 55 9.57 8.52 6.48
C PRO A 55 9.30 9.82 5.71
N THR A 56 10.31 10.42 5.12
CA THR A 56 10.16 11.66 4.31
C THR A 56 9.36 11.39 3.03
N ALA A 57 9.73 10.36 2.27
CA ALA A 57 9.00 9.95 1.07
C ALA A 57 7.56 9.47 1.41
N THR A 58 7.37 8.84 2.58
CA THR A 58 6.06 8.44 3.09
C THR A 58 5.15 9.66 3.27
N GLU A 59 5.65 10.74 3.85
CA GLU A 59 4.89 11.97 4.04
C GLU A 59 4.57 12.65 2.72
N ILE A 60 5.50 12.71 1.77
CA ILE A 60 5.26 13.24 0.43
C ILE A 60 4.17 12.41 -0.28
N ALA A 61 4.28 11.09 -0.27
CA ALA A 61 3.27 10.19 -0.85
C ALA A 61 1.88 10.38 -0.20
N TYR A 62 1.84 10.56 1.12
CA TYR A 62 0.60 10.86 1.84
C TYR A 62 -0.05 12.15 1.36
N HIS A 63 0.73 13.23 1.18
CA HIS A 63 0.22 14.50 0.66
C HIS A 63 -0.38 14.33 -0.74
N PHE A 64 0.28 13.62 -1.63
CA PHE A 64 -0.23 13.35 -2.97
C PHE A 64 -1.53 12.51 -2.96
N ILE A 65 -1.60 11.51 -2.09
CA ILE A 65 -2.84 10.71 -1.90
C ILE A 65 -3.99 11.57 -1.37
N LYS A 66 -3.69 12.59 -0.56
CA LYS A 66 -4.66 13.57 -0.07
C LYS A 66 -5.02 14.65 -1.10
N GLY A 67 -4.40 14.63 -2.27
CA GLY A 67 -4.68 15.56 -3.36
C GLY A 67 -3.97 16.91 -3.27
N LEU A 68 -2.94 17.02 -2.40
CA LEU A 68 -2.13 18.23 -2.31
C LEU A 68 -1.23 18.33 -3.56
N LYS A 69 -1.06 19.55 -4.03
CA LYS A 69 -0.14 19.88 -5.12
C LYS A 69 1.30 19.94 -4.61
N GLU A 70 2.26 19.91 -5.53
CA GLU A 70 3.70 19.95 -5.21
C GLU A 70 4.08 21.17 -4.35
N GLU A 71 3.59 22.37 -4.69
CA GLU A 71 3.86 23.58 -3.94
C GLU A 71 3.30 23.55 -2.51
N GLU A 72 2.09 23.02 -2.33
CA GLU A 72 1.47 22.86 -1.02
C GLU A 72 2.26 21.85 -0.18
N THR A 73 2.67 20.74 -0.81
CA THR A 73 3.54 19.73 -0.19
C THR A 73 4.88 20.33 0.22
N LEU A 74 5.50 21.13 -0.66
CA LEU A 74 6.76 21.81 -0.37
C LEU A 74 6.67 22.75 0.84
N ILE A 75 5.59 23.53 0.94
CA ILE A 75 5.34 24.43 2.07
C ILE A 75 5.24 23.64 3.38
N LEU A 76 4.48 22.53 3.39
CA LEU A 76 4.31 21.71 4.58
C LEU A 76 5.60 21.00 4.99
N MET A 77 6.32 20.42 4.04
CA MET A 77 7.60 19.76 4.27
C MET A 77 8.64 20.76 4.81
N LYS A 78 8.68 21.98 4.26
CA LYS A 78 9.60 23.02 4.72
C LYS A 78 9.35 23.47 6.17
N LYS A 79 8.10 23.47 6.63
CA LYS A 79 7.75 23.75 8.02
C LYS A 79 8.26 22.69 8.99
N ARG A 80 8.39 21.45 8.53
CA ARG A 80 8.72 20.29 9.36
C ARG A 80 10.21 19.91 9.33
N TYR A 81 10.82 19.99 8.14
CA TYR A 81 12.18 19.52 7.93
C TYR A 81 13.17 20.68 7.84
N ARG A 82 14.30 20.56 8.56
CA ARG A 82 15.40 21.54 8.54
C ARG A 82 16.30 21.30 7.32
N ALA A 83 15.72 21.26 6.12
CA ALA A 83 16.45 21.09 4.88
C ALA A 83 16.26 22.31 3.95
N GLY A 84 17.19 22.54 3.04
CA GLY A 84 17.08 23.58 2.03
C GLY A 84 15.84 23.37 1.13
N ARG A 85 15.26 24.46 0.63
CA ARG A 85 14.09 24.42 -0.26
C ARG A 85 14.35 23.53 -1.48
N GLU A 86 15.52 23.68 -2.09
CA GLU A 86 15.91 22.93 -3.30
C GLU A 86 16.04 21.42 -3.04
N VAL A 87 16.53 21.04 -1.86
CA VAL A 87 16.64 19.62 -1.48
C VAL A 87 15.27 19.01 -1.34
N ILE A 88 14.36 19.67 -0.61
CA ILE A 88 12.98 19.17 -0.43
C ILE A 88 12.26 19.12 -1.77
N LYS A 89 12.42 20.15 -2.61
CA LYS A 89 11.80 20.17 -3.94
C LYS A 89 12.29 19.00 -4.78
N LYS A 90 13.58 18.75 -4.82
CA LYS A 90 14.17 17.61 -5.53
C LYS A 90 13.61 16.26 -5.06
N ASP A 91 13.40 16.09 -3.76
CA ASP A 91 12.82 14.87 -3.20
C ASP A 91 11.35 14.69 -3.64
N ILE A 92 10.57 15.80 -3.67
CA ILE A 92 9.19 15.82 -4.15
C ILE A 92 9.13 15.45 -5.64
N ASP A 93 9.93 16.14 -6.46
CA ASP A 93 10.00 15.90 -7.91
C ASP A 93 10.40 14.44 -8.23
N ASN A 94 11.41 13.92 -7.53
CA ASN A 94 11.86 12.54 -7.68
C ASN A 94 10.74 11.55 -7.36
N LEU A 95 10.04 11.71 -6.23
CA LEU A 95 8.97 10.79 -5.87
C LEU A 95 7.79 10.91 -6.85
N TYR A 96 7.47 12.12 -7.31
CA TYR A 96 6.44 12.34 -8.33
C TYR A 96 6.77 11.59 -9.62
N ILE A 97 8.01 11.72 -10.12
CA ILE A 97 8.48 11.01 -11.32
C ILE A 97 8.34 9.49 -11.11
N VAL A 98 8.81 8.97 -9.96
CA VAL A 98 8.73 7.54 -9.64
C VAL A 98 7.27 7.07 -9.63
N MET A 99 6.39 7.78 -8.95
CA MET A 99 4.98 7.40 -8.83
C MET A 99 4.28 7.47 -10.19
N ASN A 100 4.53 8.51 -10.98
CA ASN A 100 3.95 8.67 -12.31
C ASN A 100 4.42 7.56 -13.26
N THR A 101 5.73 7.30 -13.31
CA THR A 101 6.31 6.25 -14.15
C THR A 101 5.79 4.87 -13.76
N MET A 102 5.73 4.56 -12.46
CA MET A 102 5.21 3.30 -11.97
C MET A 102 3.67 3.19 -12.03
N GLY A 103 2.97 4.31 -12.07
CA GLY A 103 1.50 4.33 -12.21
C GLY A 103 1.01 4.05 -13.63
N ARG A 104 1.86 4.25 -14.64
CA ARG A 104 1.54 3.98 -16.05
C ARG A 104 1.47 2.48 -16.32
N THR A 105 0.68 2.11 -17.32
CA THR A 105 0.56 0.72 -17.80
C THR A 105 1.67 0.33 -18.78
N ASP A 106 2.54 1.26 -19.16
CA ASP A 106 3.59 1.08 -20.13
C ASP A 106 4.71 0.17 -19.61
N ASN A 107 5.45 -0.47 -20.53
CA ASN A 107 6.56 -1.39 -20.24
C ASN A 107 7.84 -0.64 -19.80
N VAL A 108 7.74 0.18 -18.77
CA VAL A 108 8.88 0.87 -18.17
C VAL A 108 9.46 -0.01 -17.05
N CYS A 109 10.75 -0.28 -17.11
CA CYS A 109 11.45 -1.00 -16.04
C CYS A 109 11.89 0.00 -14.96
N PRO A 110 11.30 -0.03 -13.74
CA PRO A 110 11.66 0.93 -12.69
C PRO A 110 13.12 0.87 -12.27
N LEU A 111 13.77 -0.29 -12.44
CA LEU A 111 15.16 -0.52 -12.05
C LEU A 111 16.14 0.20 -12.99
N THR A 112 15.94 0.05 -14.30
CA THR A 112 16.82 0.63 -15.31
C THR A 112 16.54 2.11 -15.51
N ASP A 113 15.27 2.50 -15.52
CA ASP A 113 14.85 3.85 -15.91
C ASP A 113 14.82 4.84 -14.75
N LEU A 114 14.61 4.35 -13.52
CA LEU A 114 14.49 5.18 -12.31
C LEU A 114 15.59 4.94 -11.27
N GLY A 115 16.50 3.99 -11.51
CA GLY A 115 17.57 3.65 -10.57
C GLY A 115 17.05 3.16 -9.21
N ILE A 116 15.82 2.64 -9.13
CA ILE A 116 15.25 2.11 -7.91
C ILE A 116 15.98 0.82 -7.56
N LYS A 117 16.48 0.73 -6.33
CA LYS A 117 17.13 -0.51 -5.86
C LYS A 117 16.10 -1.56 -5.50
N LEU A 118 16.34 -2.79 -5.91
CA LEU A 118 15.58 -3.94 -5.41
C LEU A 118 15.76 -4.05 -3.90
N CYS A 119 14.67 -4.29 -3.21
CA CYS A 119 14.70 -4.63 -1.81
C CYS A 119 14.73 -6.16 -1.69
N GLU A 120 15.67 -6.70 -0.92
CA GLU A 120 15.70 -8.13 -0.67
C GLU A 120 14.40 -8.58 0.00
N PRO A 121 13.81 -9.71 -0.44
CA PRO A 121 12.65 -10.29 0.21
C PRO A 121 12.94 -10.51 1.71
N TYR A 122 11.93 -10.25 2.53
CA TYR A 122 12.00 -10.46 4.00
C TYR A 122 13.10 -9.66 4.73
N SER A 123 13.69 -8.65 4.09
CA SER A 123 14.73 -7.81 4.71
C SER A 123 14.23 -6.93 5.87
N ARG A 124 12.91 -6.82 6.05
CA ARG A 124 12.26 -6.12 7.17
C ARG A 124 11.00 -6.85 7.59
N GLU A 125 10.71 -6.80 8.89
CA GLU A 125 9.42 -7.22 9.41
C GLU A 125 8.32 -6.26 8.94
N LEU A 126 7.17 -6.81 8.57
CA LEU A 126 5.97 -6.08 8.21
C LEU A 126 4.94 -6.23 9.32
N SER A 127 4.23 -5.16 9.63
CA SER A 127 3.18 -5.18 10.66
C SER A 127 1.98 -6.06 10.29
N ALA A 128 1.77 -6.31 9.01
CA ALA A 128 0.71 -7.17 8.47
C ALA A 128 1.05 -7.61 7.03
N PRO A 129 0.38 -8.64 6.49
CA PRO A 129 0.50 -9.02 5.09
C PRO A 129 0.19 -7.86 4.13
N LEU A 130 0.77 -7.88 2.93
CA LEU A 130 0.45 -6.93 1.86
C LEU A 130 -0.78 -7.34 1.06
N ARG A 131 -1.09 -8.64 1.09
CA ARG A 131 -2.26 -9.22 0.44
C ARG A 131 -2.78 -10.35 1.32
N MET A 132 -4.09 -10.51 1.35
CA MET A 132 -4.77 -11.64 1.99
C MET A 132 -5.80 -12.21 1.03
N ASP A 133 -5.72 -13.51 0.80
CA ASP A 133 -6.70 -14.25 0.02
C ASP A 133 -7.67 -14.93 1.00
N ILE A 134 -8.96 -14.64 0.86
CA ILE A 134 -10.02 -15.07 1.76
C ILE A 134 -10.94 -16.02 1.02
N ALA A 135 -10.98 -17.29 1.43
CA ALA A 135 -11.93 -18.27 0.93
C ALA A 135 -13.28 -18.07 1.62
N LEU A 136 -14.19 -17.36 0.96
CA LEU A 136 -15.53 -17.09 1.53
C LEU A 136 -16.39 -18.33 1.65
N THR A 137 -16.28 -19.25 0.68
CA THR A 137 -17.04 -20.49 0.60
C THR A 137 -16.24 -21.55 -0.14
N TYR A 138 -16.53 -22.81 0.10
CA TYR A 138 -16.01 -23.91 -0.73
C TYR A 138 -17.06 -24.46 -1.71
N LYS A 139 -18.29 -23.92 -1.70
CA LYS A 139 -19.30 -24.23 -2.71
C LYS A 139 -18.87 -23.71 -4.06
N CYS A 140 -19.06 -24.49 -5.10
CA CYS A 140 -18.75 -24.13 -6.48
C CYS A 140 -19.66 -24.88 -7.43
N GLN A 141 -20.16 -24.19 -8.46
CA GLN A 141 -20.93 -24.79 -9.55
C GLN A 141 -20.03 -25.34 -10.66
N ASN A 142 -18.74 -25.02 -10.65
CA ASN A 142 -17.78 -25.46 -11.67
C ASN A 142 -17.11 -26.77 -11.27
N ARG A 143 -16.58 -27.50 -12.27
CA ARG A 143 -15.81 -28.75 -12.11
C ARG A 143 -14.49 -28.64 -12.88
N CYS A 144 -13.64 -27.67 -12.50
CA CYS A 144 -12.38 -27.45 -13.18
C CYS A 144 -11.43 -28.64 -12.96
N SER A 145 -10.81 -29.14 -14.02
CA SER A 145 -9.90 -30.30 -13.95
C SER A 145 -8.62 -30.02 -13.14
N HIS A 146 -8.27 -28.77 -12.98
CA HIS A 146 -7.08 -28.28 -12.22
C HIS A 146 -7.47 -27.60 -10.91
N CYS A 147 -8.67 -27.87 -10.37
CA CYS A 147 -9.11 -27.26 -9.13
C CYS A 147 -8.25 -27.76 -7.96
N TYR A 148 -7.72 -26.83 -7.17
CA TYR A 148 -6.95 -27.15 -5.95
C TYR A 148 -7.86 -27.34 -4.72
N ASN A 149 -9.14 -26.96 -4.80
CA ASN A 149 -10.10 -27.16 -3.73
C ASN A 149 -10.62 -28.60 -3.74
N GLU A 150 -10.62 -29.23 -2.57
CA GLU A 150 -11.24 -30.53 -2.40
C GLU A 150 -12.78 -30.38 -2.46
N PRO A 151 -13.48 -31.06 -3.37
CA PRO A 151 -14.93 -30.93 -3.55
C PRO A 151 -15.74 -31.31 -2.29
N GLU A 152 -15.15 -32.12 -1.42
CA GLU A 152 -15.79 -32.66 -0.23
C GLU A 152 -15.56 -31.85 1.04
N ARG A 153 -14.87 -30.72 0.95
CA ARG A 153 -14.56 -29.88 2.09
C ARG A 153 -15.83 -29.25 2.67
N LYS A 154 -16.36 -29.87 3.71
CA LYS A 154 -17.55 -29.44 4.47
C LYS A 154 -17.11 -28.65 5.71
N LEU A 155 -16.59 -27.45 5.53
CA LEU A 155 -16.35 -26.53 6.65
C LEU A 155 -17.59 -25.69 6.89
N ALA A 156 -17.85 -25.37 8.17
CA ALA A 156 -18.88 -24.40 8.51
C ALA A 156 -18.53 -23.03 7.90
N GLU A 157 -19.46 -22.46 7.17
CA GLU A 157 -19.30 -21.12 6.59
C GLU A 157 -19.51 -20.06 7.67
N LEU A 158 -18.75 -18.99 7.61
CA LEU A 158 -18.95 -17.84 8.48
C LEU A 158 -20.20 -17.08 8.06
N SER A 159 -20.91 -16.49 9.04
CA SER A 159 -22.02 -15.59 8.79
C SER A 159 -21.52 -14.28 8.15
N LYS A 160 -22.43 -13.52 7.60
CA LYS A 160 -22.14 -12.20 7.03
C LYS A 160 -21.51 -11.26 8.08
N GLU A 161 -22.02 -11.29 9.29
CA GLU A 161 -21.52 -10.46 10.41
C GLU A 161 -20.08 -10.87 10.78
N GLN A 162 -19.80 -12.17 10.81
CA GLN A 162 -18.44 -12.67 11.07
C GLN A 162 -17.48 -12.28 9.95
N TRP A 163 -17.91 -12.29 8.70
CA TRP A 163 -17.09 -11.81 7.58
C TRP A 163 -16.82 -10.31 7.68
N PHE A 164 -17.80 -9.50 8.07
CA PHE A 164 -17.56 -8.07 8.32
C PHE A 164 -16.56 -7.84 9.44
N ASP A 165 -16.58 -8.64 10.50
CA ASP A 165 -15.56 -8.55 11.56
C ASP A 165 -14.16 -8.92 11.08
N VAL A 166 -14.03 -9.93 10.23
CA VAL A 166 -12.75 -10.27 9.57
C VAL A 166 -12.26 -9.09 8.75
N LEU A 167 -13.12 -8.48 7.92
CA LEU A 167 -12.74 -7.33 7.10
C LEU A 167 -12.34 -6.11 7.93
N LYS A 168 -13.04 -5.81 9.01
CA LYS A 168 -12.66 -4.74 9.95
C LYS A 168 -11.29 -5.00 10.59
N ARG A 169 -10.97 -6.25 10.94
CA ARG A 169 -9.64 -6.62 11.44
C ARG A 169 -8.56 -6.45 10.37
N CYS A 170 -8.85 -6.79 9.12
CA CYS A 170 -7.94 -6.56 7.99
C CYS A 170 -7.69 -5.06 7.79
N GLU A 171 -8.73 -4.23 7.87
CA GLU A 171 -8.63 -2.77 7.80
C GLU A 171 -7.80 -2.21 8.96
N ALA A 172 -8.08 -2.63 10.20
CA ALA A 172 -7.33 -2.22 11.39
C ALA A 172 -5.86 -2.64 11.33
N ALA A 173 -5.56 -3.80 10.73
CA ALA A 173 -4.21 -4.27 10.44
C ALA A 173 -3.56 -3.55 9.26
N ALA A 174 -4.29 -2.66 8.57
CA ALA A 174 -3.84 -1.93 7.39
C ALA A 174 -3.42 -2.84 6.23
N ILE A 175 -4.17 -3.92 5.97
CA ILE A 175 -3.94 -4.82 4.84
C ILE A 175 -4.47 -4.14 3.56
N PRO A 176 -3.62 -3.79 2.58
CA PRO A 176 -4.02 -2.95 1.46
C PRO A 176 -4.78 -3.70 0.37
N HIS A 177 -4.67 -5.03 0.31
CA HIS A 177 -5.25 -5.82 -0.77
C HIS A 177 -5.89 -7.10 -0.23
N ILE A 178 -7.17 -7.28 -0.54
CA ILE A 178 -7.93 -8.49 -0.20
C ILE A 178 -8.46 -9.09 -1.50
N VAL A 179 -8.33 -10.39 -1.64
CA VAL A 179 -8.89 -11.18 -2.74
C VAL A 179 -9.88 -12.18 -2.15
N PHE A 180 -11.09 -12.13 -2.64
CA PHE A 180 -12.09 -13.15 -2.32
C PHE A 180 -11.92 -14.35 -3.24
N THR A 181 -11.85 -15.53 -2.66
CA THR A 181 -11.59 -16.78 -3.33
C THR A 181 -12.35 -17.92 -2.65
N GLY A 182 -11.93 -19.14 -2.84
CA GLY A 182 -12.52 -20.37 -2.27
C GLY A 182 -12.98 -21.28 -3.39
N GLY A 183 -14.26 -21.69 -3.34
CA GLY A 183 -14.96 -22.25 -4.48
C GLY A 183 -15.30 -21.14 -5.47
N GLU A 184 -16.60 -20.80 -5.57
CA GLU A 184 -17.02 -19.62 -6.34
C GLU A 184 -17.55 -18.56 -5.35
N PRO A 185 -16.78 -17.49 -5.08
CA PRO A 185 -17.13 -16.51 -4.05
C PRO A 185 -18.44 -15.75 -4.34
N THR A 186 -18.88 -15.69 -5.60
CA THR A 186 -20.16 -15.04 -5.96
C THR A 186 -21.40 -15.82 -5.55
N LEU A 187 -21.24 -17.05 -5.04
CA LEU A 187 -22.34 -17.86 -4.49
C LEU A 187 -22.67 -17.50 -3.04
N VAL A 188 -21.87 -16.65 -2.40
CA VAL A 188 -22.16 -16.13 -1.06
C VAL A 188 -23.14 -14.98 -1.18
N GLY A 189 -24.36 -15.16 -0.62
CA GLY A 189 -25.44 -14.17 -0.63
C GLY A 189 -25.37 -13.15 0.50
#